data_a3fc8d73d21b7546f3f9a5db55ade628
#
_entry.id   a3fc8d73d21b7546f3f9a5db55ade628
#
_cell.length_a   1.000
_cell.length_b   1.000
_cell.length_c   1.000
_cell.angle_alpha   90.00
_cell.angle_beta   90.00
_cell.angle_gamma   90.00
#
_symmetry.space_group_name_H-M   'P 1'
#
loop_
_entity.id
_entity.type
_entity.pdbx_description
1 polymer ?
#
loop_
_entity_poly.entity_id
_entity_poly.type
_entity_poly.pdbx_seq_one_letter_code
_entity_poly.pdbx_strand_id
1 'polypeptide(L)'
;MLVAFSVAPSGVGDSVAAAVADAVRVVRESGLPHRTDSMFTTVEGGWDEVMDVVRRATEAVGRHGDRVSLVLKADVRTGAAAGRTGEMRGKVDRLEAALAAPAAGSTTASTTASTTGPAEHD
;
A
#
# COMPACT_ATOMS: atom_id res chain seq x y z
N MET A 1 -2.60 3.58 -11.17
CA MET A 1 -2.18 2.39 -10.41
C MET A 1 -1.71 2.79 -9.02
N LEU A 2 -1.76 1.87 -8.10
CA LEU A 2 -1.21 2.04 -6.77
C LEU A 2 0.07 1.24 -6.64
N VAL A 3 1.10 1.84 -6.05
CA VAL A 3 2.34 1.13 -5.76
C VAL A 3 2.69 1.37 -4.29
N ALA A 4 2.86 0.28 -3.55
CA ALA A 4 3.41 0.35 -2.20
C ALA A 4 4.85 -0.13 -2.28
N PHE A 5 5.78 0.67 -1.77
CA PHE A 5 7.19 0.28 -1.82
C PHE A 5 7.92 0.63 -0.54
N SER A 6 8.98 -0.10 -0.31
CA SER A 6 9.90 0.11 0.79
C SER A 6 11.31 0.07 0.23
N VAL A 7 12.11 1.06 0.53
CA VAL A 7 13.48 1.14 0.03
C VAL A 7 14.39 1.51 1.17
N ALA A 8 15.49 0.77 1.30
CA ALA A 8 16.45 0.99 2.38
C ALA A 8 17.85 0.60 1.92
N PRO A 9 18.88 1.28 2.46
CA PRO A 9 20.24 0.88 2.17
C PRO A 9 20.58 -0.37 2.98
N SER A 10 21.42 -1.22 2.42
CA SER A 10 21.87 -2.44 3.10
C SER A 10 23.25 -2.19 3.69
N GLY A 11 23.44 -2.64 4.92
CA GLY A 11 24.77 -2.66 5.55
C GLY A 11 25.32 -1.32 5.98
N VAL A 12 24.50 -0.31 6.20
CA VAL A 12 24.95 1.03 6.54
C VAL A 12 24.62 1.47 7.97
N GLY A 13 24.12 0.59 8.80
CA GLY A 13 23.90 0.90 10.22
C GLY A 13 23.00 2.11 10.43
N ASP A 14 23.54 3.12 11.10
CA ASP A 14 22.75 4.27 11.55
C ASP A 14 22.28 5.20 10.45
N SER A 15 22.74 5.01 9.22
CA SER A 15 22.35 5.88 8.10
C SER A 15 20.96 5.60 7.55
N VAL A 16 20.28 4.59 8.05
CA VAL A 16 19.00 4.15 7.49
C VAL A 16 17.95 5.25 7.56
N ALA A 17 17.82 5.92 8.70
CA ALA A 17 16.79 6.95 8.84
C ALA A 17 17.01 8.13 7.87
N ALA A 18 18.24 8.54 7.66
CA ALA A 18 18.55 9.62 6.74
C ALA A 18 18.27 9.21 5.30
N ALA A 19 18.60 7.98 4.93
CA ALA A 19 18.36 7.46 3.60
C ALA A 19 16.86 7.36 3.31
N VAL A 20 16.11 6.86 4.26
CA VAL A 20 14.64 6.75 4.11
C VAL A 20 14.01 8.14 4.01
N ALA A 21 14.51 9.10 4.77
CA ALA A 21 14.03 10.47 4.69
C ALA A 21 14.23 11.06 3.29
N ASP A 22 15.38 10.78 2.66
CA ASP A 22 15.63 11.24 1.31
C ASP A 22 14.65 10.62 0.30
N ALA A 23 14.35 9.34 0.46
CA ALA A 23 13.38 8.66 -0.39
C ALA A 23 11.98 9.28 -0.23
N VAL A 24 11.55 9.51 1.00
CA VAL A 24 10.24 10.10 1.28
C VAL A 24 10.17 11.51 0.72
N ARG A 25 11.26 12.25 0.79
CA ARG A 25 11.32 13.59 0.23
C ARG A 25 11.08 13.59 -1.27
N VAL A 26 11.67 12.63 -1.99
CA VAL A 26 11.42 12.47 -3.42
C VAL A 26 9.93 12.23 -3.69
N VAL A 27 9.31 11.38 -2.89
CA VAL A 27 7.88 11.10 -3.04
C VAL A 27 7.05 12.36 -2.83
N ARG A 28 7.34 13.10 -1.78
CA ARG A 28 6.59 14.34 -1.48
C ARG A 28 6.73 15.38 -2.58
N GLU A 29 7.92 15.50 -3.12
CA GLU A 29 8.18 16.50 -4.17
C GLU A 29 7.58 16.11 -5.52
N SER A 30 7.18 14.85 -5.68
CA SER A 30 6.59 14.39 -6.93
C SER A 30 5.21 15.00 -7.20
N GLY A 31 4.52 15.42 -6.15
CA GLY A 31 3.15 15.91 -6.28
C GLY A 31 2.11 14.83 -6.45
N LEU A 32 2.49 13.57 -6.53
CA LEU A 32 1.53 12.48 -6.66
C LEU A 32 0.87 12.18 -5.31
N PRO A 33 -0.38 11.71 -5.32
CA PRO A 33 -1.00 11.24 -4.08
C PRO A 33 -0.14 10.17 -3.45
N HIS A 34 0.11 10.30 -2.15
CA HIS A 34 0.99 9.37 -1.45
C HIS A 34 0.65 9.28 0.01
N ARG A 35 1.12 8.21 0.65
CA ARG A 35 0.96 7.99 2.08
C ARG A 35 2.14 7.16 2.57
N THR A 36 2.74 7.57 3.69
CA THR A 36 3.83 6.82 4.31
C THR A 36 3.37 6.32 5.67
N ASP A 37 3.57 5.03 5.92
CA ASP A 37 3.37 4.46 7.24
C ASP A 37 4.67 3.79 7.71
N SER A 38 4.62 3.02 8.78
CA SER A 38 5.82 2.45 9.37
C SER A 38 6.49 1.38 8.51
N MET A 39 5.80 0.85 7.51
CA MET A 39 6.32 -0.26 6.70
C MET A 39 6.54 0.13 5.25
N PHE A 40 5.63 0.92 4.68
CA PHE A 40 5.64 1.22 3.25
C PHE A 40 5.24 2.65 2.97
N THR A 41 5.65 3.12 1.79
CA THR A 41 5.10 4.31 1.18
C THR A 41 4.24 3.88 -0.01
N THR A 42 3.03 4.39 -0.07
CA THR A 42 2.11 4.11 -1.17
C THR A 42 1.97 5.35 -2.03
N VAL A 43 2.05 5.17 -3.34
CA VAL A 43 1.97 6.27 -4.32
C VAL A 43 0.96 5.88 -5.38
N GLU A 44 0.20 6.85 -5.84
CA GLU A 44 -0.80 6.64 -6.88
C GLU A 44 -0.50 7.50 -8.10
N GLY A 45 -0.65 6.92 -9.29
CA GLY A 45 -0.46 7.64 -10.54
C GLY A 45 -0.43 6.71 -11.73
N GLY A 46 -0.03 7.24 -12.87
CA GLY A 46 0.21 6.45 -14.06
C GLY A 46 1.48 5.63 -13.93
N TRP A 47 1.63 4.62 -14.78
CA TRP A 47 2.77 3.71 -14.71
C TRP A 47 4.10 4.47 -14.74
N ASP A 48 4.27 5.32 -15.75
CA ASP A 48 5.55 5.99 -15.93
C ASP A 48 5.84 6.97 -14.79
N GLU A 49 4.82 7.68 -14.33
CA GLU A 49 4.99 8.64 -13.24
C GLU A 49 5.41 7.96 -11.94
N VAL A 50 4.70 6.90 -11.58
CA VAL A 50 4.95 6.21 -10.32
C VAL A 50 6.29 5.48 -10.36
N MET A 51 6.58 4.80 -11.46
CA MET A 51 7.85 4.08 -11.56
C MET A 51 9.04 5.04 -11.62
N ASP A 52 8.87 6.23 -12.18
CA ASP A 52 9.91 7.26 -12.12
C ASP A 52 10.18 7.70 -10.68
N VAL A 53 9.12 7.88 -9.88
CA VAL A 53 9.27 8.24 -8.48
C VAL A 53 10.00 7.15 -7.72
N VAL A 54 9.62 5.88 -7.93
CA VAL A 54 10.28 4.74 -7.28
C VAL A 54 11.76 4.69 -7.66
N ARG A 55 12.08 4.92 -8.94
CA ARG A 55 13.46 4.94 -9.39
C ARG A 55 14.25 6.04 -8.72
N ARG A 56 13.71 7.25 -8.67
CA ARG A 56 14.41 8.39 -8.05
C ARG A 56 14.57 8.21 -6.55
N ALA A 57 13.56 7.64 -5.89
CA ALA A 57 13.66 7.33 -4.46
C ALA A 57 14.76 6.29 -4.21
N THR A 58 14.84 5.27 -5.06
CA THR A 58 15.85 4.23 -4.95
C THR A 58 17.25 4.83 -5.18
N GLU A 59 17.39 5.72 -6.15
CA GLU A 59 18.67 6.41 -6.40
C GLU A 59 19.07 7.29 -5.22
N ALA A 60 18.09 7.95 -4.59
CA ALA A 60 18.36 8.78 -3.42
C ALA A 60 18.92 7.95 -2.27
N VAL A 61 18.32 6.79 -2.03
CA VAL A 61 18.82 5.87 -1.01
C VAL A 61 20.20 5.33 -1.39
N GLY A 62 20.42 5.10 -2.68
CA GLY A 62 21.71 4.60 -3.19
C GLY A 62 22.89 5.51 -2.91
N ARG A 63 22.64 6.77 -2.59
CA ARG A 63 23.73 7.68 -2.21
C ARG A 63 24.27 7.39 -0.80
N HIS A 64 23.57 6.58 -0.04
CA HIS A 64 23.94 6.24 1.34
C HIS A 64 24.63 4.89 1.47
N GLY A 65 24.81 4.15 0.41
CA GLY A 65 25.47 2.85 0.46
C GLY A 65 25.55 2.20 -0.91
N ASP A 66 26.27 1.09 -0.98
CA ASP A 66 26.53 0.40 -2.25
C ASP A 66 25.40 -0.53 -2.65
N ARG A 67 24.49 -0.82 -1.76
CA ARG A 67 23.38 -1.73 -2.01
C ARG A 67 22.09 -1.14 -1.48
N VAL A 68 21.05 -1.30 -2.27
CA VAL A 68 19.70 -0.85 -1.90
C VAL A 68 18.76 -2.04 -2.01
N SER A 69 17.98 -2.24 -0.96
CA SER A 69 16.91 -3.22 -0.97
C SER A 69 15.61 -2.49 -1.31
N LEU A 70 14.97 -2.90 -2.39
CA LEU A 70 13.70 -2.35 -2.82
C LEU A 70 12.67 -3.46 -2.84
N VAL A 71 11.57 -3.27 -2.12
CA VAL A 71 10.40 -4.14 -2.16
C VAL A 71 9.26 -3.33 -2.73
N LEU A 72 8.57 -3.87 -3.70
CA LEU A 72 7.51 -3.14 -4.38
C LEU A 72 6.33 -4.06 -4.66
N LYS A 73 5.13 -3.57 -4.38
CA LYS A 73 3.89 -4.22 -4.77
C LYS A 73 3.07 -3.22 -5.55
N ALA A 74 2.63 -3.62 -6.74
CA ALA A 74 1.80 -2.77 -7.59
C ALA A 74 0.41 -3.36 -7.74
N ASP A 75 -0.59 -2.49 -7.71
CA ASP A 75 -1.97 -2.84 -8.02
C ASP A 75 -2.34 -2.07 -9.27
N VAL A 76 -2.45 -2.78 -10.38
CA VAL A 76 -2.69 -2.20 -11.69
C VAL A 76 -4.08 -2.57 -12.16
N ARG A 77 -4.87 -1.56 -12.46
CA ARG A 77 -6.20 -1.79 -13.01
C ARG A 77 -6.13 -1.80 -14.52
N THR A 78 -6.82 -2.76 -15.11
CA THR A 78 -6.88 -2.92 -16.56
C THR A 78 -8.35 -2.88 -17.02
N GLY A 79 -8.55 -2.93 -18.30
CA GLY A 79 -9.90 -2.90 -18.86
C GLY A 79 -10.62 -1.58 -18.58
N ALA A 80 -11.86 -1.66 -18.19
CA ALA A 80 -12.69 -0.48 -17.98
C ALA A 80 -12.25 0.37 -16.81
N ALA A 81 -11.46 -0.19 -15.89
CA ALA A 81 -10.96 0.54 -14.73
C ALA A 81 -9.55 1.08 -14.93
N ALA A 82 -8.97 0.88 -16.10
CA ALA A 82 -7.63 1.40 -16.40
C ALA A 82 -7.65 2.93 -16.30
N GLY A 83 -6.65 3.49 -15.66
CA GLY A 83 -6.54 4.93 -15.51
C GLY A 83 -7.40 5.53 -14.42
N ARG A 84 -8.16 4.73 -13.68
CA ARG A 84 -8.94 5.25 -12.57
C ARG A 84 -8.04 5.90 -11.53
N THR A 85 -8.46 7.05 -11.03
CA THR A 85 -7.74 7.79 -10.00
C THR A 85 -8.47 7.73 -8.66
N GLY A 86 -7.82 8.21 -7.61
CA GLY A 86 -8.41 8.21 -6.27
C GLY A 86 -8.50 6.85 -5.63
N GLU A 87 -7.76 5.86 -6.10
CA GLU A 87 -7.87 4.49 -5.62
C GLU A 87 -7.29 4.28 -4.24
N MET A 88 -6.27 5.03 -3.87
CA MET A 88 -5.69 4.93 -2.55
C MET A 88 -6.74 5.23 -1.47
N ARG A 89 -7.48 6.32 -1.67
CA ARG A 89 -8.56 6.69 -0.77
C ARG A 89 -9.78 5.82 -1.00
N GLY A 90 -10.10 5.56 -2.26
CA GLY A 90 -11.28 4.80 -2.63
C GLY A 90 -11.28 3.38 -2.06
N LYS A 91 -10.14 2.72 -2.03
CA LYS A 91 -10.04 1.39 -1.43
C LYS A 91 -10.36 1.43 0.06
N VAL A 92 -9.81 2.40 0.78
CA VAL A 92 -10.07 2.56 2.20
C VAL A 92 -11.52 2.93 2.44
N ASP A 93 -12.07 3.82 1.63
CA ASP A 93 -13.47 4.24 1.76
C ASP A 93 -14.43 3.07 1.54
N ARG A 94 -14.14 2.21 0.55
CA ARG A 94 -14.96 1.02 0.30
C ARG A 94 -14.87 0.02 1.44
N LEU A 95 -13.70 -0.15 2.01
CA LEU A 95 -13.53 -1.00 3.18
C LEU A 95 -14.29 -0.46 4.38
N GLU A 96 -14.18 0.83 4.64
CA GLU A 96 -14.90 1.44 5.75
C GLU A 96 -16.40 1.34 5.58
N ALA A 97 -16.89 1.53 4.35
CA ALA A 97 -18.31 1.38 4.07
C ALA A 97 -18.78 -0.06 4.30
N ALA A 98 -17.96 -1.03 3.92
CA ALA A 98 -18.29 -2.44 4.13
C ALA A 98 -18.30 -2.79 5.62
N LEU A 99 -17.38 -2.22 6.39
CA LEU A 99 -17.32 -2.45 7.83
C LEU A 99 -18.47 -1.77 8.56
N ALA A 100 -18.95 -0.64 8.05
CA ALA A 100 -20.06 0.08 8.66
C ALA A 100 -21.41 -0.56 8.33
N ALA A 101 -21.50 -1.31 7.25
CA ALA A 101 -22.74 -1.94 6.86
C ALA A 101 -23.06 -3.11 7.79
N PRO A 102 -24.35 -3.37 8.09
CA PRO A 102 -24.71 -4.56 8.82
C PRO A 102 -24.23 -5.78 8.07
N ALA A 103 -23.69 -6.75 8.78
CA ALA A 103 -23.26 -7.98 8.16
C ALA A 103 -24.47 -8.72 7.63
N ALA A 104 -24.51 -8.94 6.33
CA ALA A 104 -25.63 -9.63 5.70
C ALA A 104 -25.80 -11.03 6.25
N GLY A 105 -24.70 -11.69 6.50
CA GLY A 105 -24.75 -13.02 7.05
C GLY A 105 -25.18 -13.07 8.49
N SER A 106 -24.93 -12.02 9.25
CA SER A 106 -25.33 -12.03 10.64
C SER A 106 -26.83 -11.92 10.79
N THR A 107 -27.48 -11.48 9.78
CA THR A 107 -28.90 -11.45 9.87
C THR A 107 -29.46 -12.81 9.71
N THR A 108 -28.69 -13.64 9.34
CA THR A 108 -29.09 -14.89 9.11
C THR A 108 -28.48 -15.81 9.99
N ALA A 109 -28.18 -15.79 10.16
CA ALA A 109 -27.55 -16.58 10.70
C ALA A 109 -27.43 -17.04 11.82
N SER A 110 -27.60 -16.46 11.55
CA SER A 110 -27.31 -16.83 12.32
C SER A 110 -27.65 -17.51 12.86
N THR A 111 -27.89 -17.62 12.59
CA THR A 111 -27.95 -18.18 13.07
C THR A 111 -27.94 -19.09 13.26
N THR A 112 -27.95 -19.36 12.94
CA THR A 112 -27.68 -20.09 13.18
C THR A 112 -27.29 -20.78 13.55
N ALA A 113 -27.24 -20.86 13.54
CA ALA A 113 -26.65 -21.34 14.02
C ALA A 113 -26.50 -22.00 14.64
N SER A 114 -26.76 -21.86 14.65
CA SER A 114 -26.50 -22.34 15.34
C SER A 114 -26.57 -23.17 15.74
N THR A 115 -26.75 -23.20 15.52
CA THR A 115 -26.66 -23.83 15.92
C THR A 115 -26.41 -24.66 16.01
N THR A 116 -26.47 -24.71 15.73
CA THR A 116 -26.07 -25.35 15.80
C THR A 116 -25.46 -25.98 16.00
N GLY A 117 -25.40 -25.67 15.94
CA GLY A 117 -24.77 -26.06 16.18
C GLY A 117 -24.21 -26.86 16.56
N PRO A 118 -24.41 -27.04 16.77
CA PRO A 118 -23.81 -27.75 17.09
C PRO A 118 -23.44 -28.64 17.30
N ALA A 119 -23.65 -28.45 17.37
CA ALA A 119 -23.23 -29.07 17.47
C ALA A 119 -22.80 -29.98 17.43
N GLU A 120 -22.65 -30.00 17.17
CA GLU A 120 -22.10 -30.64 17.00
C GLU A 120 -21.29 -31.15 16.95
N HIS A 121 -21.02 -30.94 17.09
CA HIS A 121 -20.18 -31.30 17.11
C HIS A 121 -19.59 -31.83 17.42
N ASP A 122 -19.92 -32.16 17.85
CA ASP A 122 -19.24 -32.61 18.09
C ASP A 122 -18.90 -32.92 18.12
#